data_a00242ab615de97c0cf64f20d6f1942c
#
_entry.id   a00242ab615de97c0cf64f20d6f1942c
#
_cell.length_a   1.000
_cell.length_b   1.000
_cell.length_c   1.000
_cell.angle_alpha   90.00
_cell.angle_beta   90.00
_cell.angle_gamma   90.00
#
_symmetry.space_group_name_H-M   'P 1'
#
loop_
_entity.id
_entity.type
_entity.pdbx_description
1 polymer ?
#
loop_
_entity_poly.entity_id
_entity_poly.type
_entity_poly.pdbx_seq_one_letter_code
_entity_poly.pdbx_strand_id
1 'polypeptide(L)'
;MKKICIIGSGLSGLSCAHYLQNHNLEIKIFEKNSKPGGRVNSECVDDYICDIGFQVLLNNYDELKKMNVYKQLDMKYFDSGAEIYQKDKNLTLYNPIYHPIKTLRSSFMQIFSIRDIWNILSLLLFNNHANSTRKTGLYIDEFFSKKLRKLFIYPFFKGVFLSKNLENDLGFFTKLLKKFSFGRAGLPAKGMSELPKTIIKNANLNVSYNMNLQTIDGNSVTFDNGYTEDFDKIILAIPLHEINKVTNLNIDLHYNSNTTCYFSSTKNILGKSILIVPDEDFEINSIQCLSNVSPKYSNNDNSLYSVSTLKPNSSKEKLKKEFERITGIKQTDISTIKLYQIKYALPKKIESIENSQLIYFCGDWSQEPSIDGALKSGRLAAKEIINNIFH
;
A
#
# COMPACT_ATOMS: atom_id res chain seq x y z
N MET A 1 -25.84 12.68 23.30
CA MET A 1 -25.09 12.17 22.12
C MET A 1 -23.80 11.59 22.64
N LYS A 2 -23.43 10.36 22.26
CA LYS A 2 -22.17 9.74 22.69
C LYS A 2 -21.01 10.40 21.98
N LYS A 3 -19.92 10.67 22.73
CA LYS A 3 -18.69 11.25 22.21
C LYS A 3 -17.68 10.16 21.83
N ILE A 4 -17.20 10.19 20.61
CA ILE A 4 -16.28 9.20 20.04
C ILE A 4 -14.96 9.89 19.70
N CYS A 5 -13.86 9.38 20.27
CA CYS A 5 -12.50 9.81 19.94
C CYS A 5 -11.89 8.85 18.94
N ILE A 6 -11.33 9.35 17.84
CA ILE A 6 -10.53 8.58 16.90
C ILE A 6 -9.12 9.16 16.88
N ILE A 7 -8.13 8.37 17.30
CA ILE A 7 -6.72 8.74 17.30
C ILE A 7 -6.07 8.17 16.03
N GLY A 8 -5.66 9.08 15.15
CA GLY A 8 -5.04 8.79 13.87
C GLY A 8 -5.98 8.97 12.68
N SER A 9 -5.61 9.82 11.74
CA SER A 9 -6.29 10.05 10.46
C SER A 9 -5.67 9.25 9.31
N GLY A 10 -5.11 8.07 9.61
CA GLY A 10 -4.77 7.05 8.61
C GLY A 10 -6.04 6.45 8.00
N LEU A 11 -5.88 5.62 6.96
CA LEU A 11 -7.04 5.06 6.23
C LEU A 11 -8.00 4.28 7.15
N SER A 12 -7.49 3.60 8.19
CA SER A 12 -8.33 2.87 9.15
C SER A 12 -9.19 3.83 9.97
N GLY A 13 -8.61 4.91 10.52
CA GLY A 13 -9.34 5.91 11.31
C GLY A 13 -10.37 6.67 10.46
N LEU A 14 -9.97 7.07 9.24
CA LEU A 14 -10.88 7.75 8.30
C LEU A 14 -12.03 6.84 7.86
N SER A 15 -11.77 5.55 7.64
CA SER A 15 -12.83 4.59 7.34
C SER A 15 -13.76 4.38 8.54
N CYS A 16 -13.22 4.27 9.76
CA CYS A 16 -14.04 4.18 10.96
C CYS A 16 -14.96 5.40 11.11
N ALA A 17 -14.42 6.61 10.99
CA ALA A 17 -15.18 7.85 11.03
C ALA A 17 -16.28 7.90 9.96
N HIS A 18 -15.95 7.51 8.72
CA HIS A 18 -16.90 7.46 7.60
C HIS A 18 -18.14 6.61 7.93
N TYR A 19 -17.98 5.46 8.55
CA TYR A 19 -19.10 4.58 8.88
C TYR A 19 -19.85 5.00 10.15
N LEU A 20 -19.20 5.72 11.07
CA LEU A 20 -19.85 6.23 12.30
C LEU A 20 -20.69 7.50 12.07
N GLN A 21 -20.34 8.34 11.08
CA GLN A 21 -20.94 9.67 10.87
C GLN A 21 -22.45 9.66 10.64
N ASN A 22 -23.01 8.56 10.13
CA ASN A 22 -24.44 8.45 9.84
C ASN A 22 -25.29 8.09 11.09
N HIS A 23 -24.64 8.02 12.25
CA HIS A 23 -25.30 7.74 13.53
C HIS A 23 -25.31 8.99 14.41
N ASN A 24 -26.19 9.04 15.42
CA ASN A 24 -26.28 10.17 16.33
C ASN A 24 -25.10 10.16 17.34
N LEU A 25 -23.91 10.48 16.84
CA LEU A 25 -22.64 10.47 17.56
C LEU A 25 -21.87 11.78 17.34
N GLU A 26 -21.16 12.25 18.36
CA GLU A 26 -20.16 13.32 18.24
C GLU A 26 -18.80 12.70 17.98
N ILE A 27 -18.27 12.83 16.75
CA ILE A 27 -17.01 12.20 16.33
C ILE A 27 -15.92 13.27 16.29
N LYS A 28 -14.81 13.05 17.02
CA LYS A 28 -13.62 13.86 16.97
C LYS A 28 -12.44 13.01 16.50
N ILE A 29 -11.74 13.49 15.47
CA ILE A 29 -10.57 12.81 14.88
C ILE A 29 -9.33 13.65 15.20
N PHE A 30 -8.34 13.02 15.81
CA PHE A 30 -7.06 13.66 16.16
C PHE A 30 -5.91 13.03 15.40
N GLU A 31 -5.06 13.87 14.83
CA GLU A 31 -3.89 13.46 14.03
C GLU A 31 -2.64 14.17 14.54
N LYS A 32 -1.57 13.41 14.79
CA LYS A 32 -0.30 13.98 15.27
C LYS A 32 0.44 14.84 14.24
N ASN A 33 0.25 14.53 12.96
CA ASN A 33 0.87 15.26 11.86
C ASN A 33 -0.01 16.43 11.40
N SER A 34 0.56 17.29 10.55
CA SER A 34 -0.16 18.40 9.91
C SER A 34 -1.00 17.97 8.68
N LYS A 35 -0.99 16.67 8.32
CA LYS A 35 -1.67 16.12 7.14
C LYS A 35 -2.27 14.75 7.44
N PRO A 36 -3.44 14.40 6.83
CA PRO A 36 -4.05 13.10 6.97
C PRO A 36 -3.37 12.04 6.13
N GLY A 37 -3.71 10.76 6.36
CA GLY A 37 -3.37 9.64 5.48
C GLY A 37 -2.32 8.68 6.06
N GLY A 38 -1.56 9.11 7.06
CA GLY A 38 -0.52 8.28 7.65
C GLY A 38 0.52 7.83 6.61
N ARG A 39 0.63 6.51 6.38
CA ARG A 39 1.54 5.94 5.37
C ARG A 39 1.10 6.19 3.92
N VAL A 40 -0.17 6.47 3.67
CA VAL A 40 -0.70 6.80 2.34
C VAL A 40 -0.67 8.32 2.17
N ASN A 41 0.47 8.82 1.76
CA ASN A 41 0.71 10.26 1.65
C ASN A 41 1.69 10.58 0.55
N SER A 42 1.76 11.88 0.17
CA SER A 42 2.66 12.42 -0.84
C SER A 42 3.24 13.75 -0.38
N GLU A 43 4.45 14.05 -0.83
CA GLU A 43 5.12 15.33 -0.63
C GLU A 43 5.38 15.99 -1.98
N CYS A 44 5.26 17.32 -2.03
CA CYS A 44 5.80 18.09 -3.14
C CYS A 44 7.27 18.39 -2.81
N VAL A 45 8.17 17.95 -3.68
CA VAL A 45 9.61 18.19 -3.59
C VAL A 45 10.01 18.86 -4.89
N ASP A 46 10.36 20.15 -4.84
CA ASP A 46 10.57 20.99 -6.01
C ASP A 46 9.37 20.88 -6.98
N ASP A 47 9.62 20.53 -8.23
CA ASP A 47 8.60 20.36 -9.27
C ASP A 47 7.94 18.99 -9.29
N TYR A 48 8.17 18.14 -8.29
CA TYR A 48 7.76 16.74 -8.32
C TYR A 48 6.82 16.38 -7.18
N ILE A 49 5.90 15.43 -7.45
CA ILE A 49 5.11 14.76 -6.43
C ILE A 49 5.79 13.43 -6.11
N CYS A 50 6.20 13.27 -4.84
CA CYS A 50 6.83 12.06 -4.34
C CYS A 50 5.90 11.39 -3.30
N ASP A 51 5.39 10.20 -3.62
CA ASP A 51 4.63 9.40 -2.66
C ASP A 51 5.57 8.83 -1.59
N ILE A 52 5.11 8.69 -0.35
CA ILE A 52 5.90 8.10 0.72
C ILE A 52 5.98 6.58 0.52
N GLY A 53 6.96 6.14 -0.27
CA GLY A 53 7.07 4.78 -0.79
C GLY A 53 6.20 4.54 -2.02
N PHE A 54 6.63 3.62 -2.88
CA PHE A 54 5.84 3.27 -4.07
C PHE A 54 4.57 2.52 -3.67
N GLN A 55 3.43 3.06 -4.04
CA GLN A 55 2.10 2.52 -3.74
C GLN A 55 1.23 2.54 -4.99
N VAL A 56 0.26 1.64 -5.05
CA VAL A 56 -0.76 1.61 -6.11
C VAL A 56 -2.14 1.40 -5.52
N LEU A 57 -3.15 1.95 -6.19
CA LEU A 57 -4.55 1.64 -5.95
C LEU A 57 -5.05 0.68 -7.03
N LEU A 58 -5.66 -0.42 -6.62
CA LEU A 58 -6.39 -1.28 -7.56
C LEU A 58 -7.83 -0.78 -7.68
N ASN A 59 -8.31 -0.54 -8.92
CA ASN A 59 -9.65 0.00 -9.18
C ASN A 59 -10.80 -0.93 -8.74
N ASN A 60 -10.47 -2.09 -8.23
CA ASN A 60 -11.42 -3.09 -7.73
C ASN A 60 -11.30 -3.35 -6.22
N TYR A 61 -10.65 -2.48 -5.44
CA TYR A 61 -10.69 -2.55 -3.98
C TYR A 61 -12.13 -2.40 -3.46
N ASP A 62 -12.54 -3.36 -2.63
CA ASP A 62 -13.94 -3.48 -2.24
C ASP A 62 -14.38 -2.35 -1.31
N GLU A 63 -13.51 -1.96 -0.36
CA GLU A 63 -13.85 -0.93 0.61
C GLU A 63 -13.94 0.46 -0.06
N LEU A 64 -13.04 0.78 -1.00
CA LEU A 64 -13.11 2.02 -1.77
C LEU A 64 -14.35 2.10 -2.66
N LYS A 65 -14.84 0.95 -3.18
CA LYS A 65 -16.11 0.88 -3.90
C LYS A 65 -17.29 1.16 -2.97
N LYS A 66 -17.34 0.51 -1.79
CA LYS A 66 -18.39 0.72 -0.78
C LYS A 66 -18.46 2.18 -0.33
N MET A 67 -17.33 2.83 -0.14
CA MET A 67 -17.23 4.24 0.24
C MET A 67 -17.42 5.20 -0.95
N ASN A 68 -17.60 4.68 -2.17
CA ASN A 68 -17.82 5.46 -3.39
C ASN A 68 -16.69 6.46 -3.73
N VAL A 69 -15.46 6.17 -3.30
CA VAL A 69 -14.31 7.08 -3.39
C VAL A 69 -13.80 7.23 -4.83
N TYR A 70 -13.83 6.16 -5.63
CA TYR A 70 -13.29 6.17 -7.00
C TYR A 70 -13.94 7.20 -7.93
N LYS A 71 -15.20 7.55 -7.70
CA LYS A 71 -15.91 8.54 -8.54
C LYS A 71 -15.32 9.94 -8.45
N GLN A 72 -14.57 10.22 -7.39
CA GLN A 72 -14.01 11.55 -7.13
C GLN A 72 -12.48 11.60 -7.22
N LEU A 73 -11.84 10.44 -7.38
CA LEU A 73 -10.41 10.35 -7.63
C LEU A 73 -10.13 10.41 -9.14
N ASP A 74 -9.31 11.36 -9.57
CA ASP A 74 -8.76 11.39 -10.94
C ASP A 74 -7.69 10.29 -11.06
N MET A 75 -8.15 9.05 -11.30
CA MET A 75 -7.27 7.87 -11.39
C MET A 75 -6.53 7.80 -12.71
N LYS A 76 -5.23 7.59 -12.66
CA LYS A 76 -4.36 7.28 -13.79
C LYS A 76 -3.84 5.85 -13.64
N TYR A 77 -3.77 5.10 -14.74
CA TYR A 77 -3.50 3.67 -14.67
C TYR A 77 -2.19 3.33 -15.34
N PHE A 78 -1.48 2.38 -14.72
CA PHE A 78 -0.41 1.65 -15.36
C PHE A 78 -0.94 0.79 -16.51
N ASP A 79 -0.08 0.44 -17.44
CA ASP A 79 -0.40 -0.61 -18.40
C ASP A 79 -0.63 -1.93 -17.65
N SER A 80 -1.66 -2.69 -18.07
CA SER A 80 -1.99 -3.96 -17.43
C SER A 80 -0.99 -5.03 -17.87
N GLY A 81 0.09 -5.14 -17.09
CA GLY A 81 1.22 -6.02 -17.37
C GLY A 81 2.46 -5.60 -16.60
N ALA A 82 3.61 -6.09 -17.03
CA ALA A 82 4.90 -5.72 -16.46
C ALA A 82 6.01 -5.88 -17.51
N GLU A 83 7.08 -5.15 -17.34
CA GLU A 83 8.37 -5.44 -17.97
C GLU A 83 9.26 -6.15 -16.97
N ILE A 84 10.07 -7.08 -17.43
CA ILE A 84 11.02 -7.84 -16.64
C ILE A 84 12.40 -7.54 -17.18
N TYR A 85 13.24 -6.96 -16.33
CA TYR A 85 14.61 -6.64 -16.68
C TYR A 85 15.38 -7.91 -17.08
N GLN A 86 16.05 -7.84 -18.21
CA GLN A 86 17.05 -8.79 -18.68
C GLN A 86 18.21 -8.00 -19.29
N LYS A 87 19.43 -8.49 -19.11
CA LYS A 87 20.65 -7.78 -19.49
C LYS A 87 20.67 -7.37 -20.98
N ASP A 88 20.17 -8.24 -21.86
CA ASP A 88 20.22 -8.00 -23.30
C ASP A 88 18.93 -7.32 -23.82
N LYS A 89 17.77 -7.78 -23.35
CA LYS A 89 16.46 -7.26 -23.78
C LYS A 89 15.40 -7.59 -22.74
N ASN A 90 14.68 -6.58 -22.29
CA ASN A 90 13.56 -6.76 -21.36
C ASN A 90 12.48 -7.70 -21.93
N LEU A 91 11.93 -8.54 -21.07
CA LEU A 91 10.76 -9.36 -21.40
C LEU A 91 9.50 -8.56 -21.05
N THR A 92 8.52 -8.57 -21.96
CA THR A 92 7.26 -7.88 -21.76
C THR A 92 6.16 -8.89 -21.46
N LEU A 93 5.42 -8.66 -20.38
CA LEU A 93 4.20 -9.40 -20.05
C LEU A 93 2.99 -8.49 -20.14
N TYR A 94 1.92 -8.98 -20.73
CA TYR A 94 0.60 -8.34 -20.68
C TYR A 94 -0.40 -9.22 -19.93
N ASN A 95 -1.32 -8.58 -19.26
CA ASN A 95 -2.44 -9.29 -18.65
C ASN A 95 -3.38 -9.79 -19.77
N PRO A 96 -3.60 -11.13 -19.91
CA PRO A 96 -4.37 -11.70 -20.98
C PRO A 96 -5.85 -11.28 -20.98
N ILE A 97 -6.38 -10.89 -19.83
CA ILE A 97 -7.78 -10.42 -19.68
C ILE A 97 -7.98 -9.06 -20.36
N TYR A 98 -7.00 -8.16 -20.22
CA TYR A 98 -7.09 -6.81 -20.80
C TYR A 98 -6.46 -6.70 -22.19
N HIS A 99 -5.47 -7.55 -22.49
CA HIS A 99 -4.68 -7.48 -23.71
C HIS A 99 -4.44 -8.86 -24.35
N PRO A 100 -5.50 -9.62 -24.73
CA PRO A 100 -5.34 -11.00 -25.22
C PRO A 100 -4.40 -11.12 -26.42
N ILE A 101 -4.54 -10.24 -27.41
CA ILE A 101 -3.69 -10.26 -28.62
C ILE A 101 -2.25 -9.88 -28.30
N LYS A 102 -2.04 -8.85 -27.46
CA LYS A 102 -0.68 -8.45 -27.05
C LYS A 102 0.00 -9.54 -26.23
N THR A 103 -0.75 -10.27 -25.41
CA THR A 103 -0.23 -11.40 -24.62
C THR A 103 0.37 -12.47 -25.51
N LEU A 104 -0.31 -12.85 -26.60
CA LEU A 104 0.19 -13.85 -27.56
C LEU A 104 1.50 -13.42 -28.27
N ARG A 105 1.69 -12.10 -28.44
CA ARG A 105 2.89 -11.52 -29.08
C ARG A 105 3.98 -11.16 -28.07
N SER A 106 3.72 -11.31 -26.78
CA SER A 106 4.63 -10.98 -25.68
C SER A 106 5.51 -12.18 -25.31
N SER A 107 6.34 -11.99 -24.28
CA SER A 107 7.16 -13.04 -23.70
C SER A 107 6.36 -14.04 -22.83
N PHE A 108 5.04 -13.98 -22.84
CA PHE A 108 4.17 -14.79 -21.97
C PHE A 108 4.48 -16.30 -22.10
N MET A 109 4.42 -16.85 -23.32
CA MET A 109 4.70 -18.27 -23.57
C MET A 109 6.15 -18.67 -23.31
N GLN A 110 7.07 -17.71 -23.25
CA GLN A 110 8.44 -17.97 -22.87
C GLN A 110 8.59 -18.18 -21.36
N ILE A 111 7.71 -17.57 -20.56
CA ILE A 111 7.82 -17.54 -19.10
C ILE A 111 6.86 -18.54 -18.45
N PHE A 112 5.64 -18.67 -18.97
CA PHE A 112 4.59 -19.53 -18.42
C PHE A 112 4.55 -20.89 -19.11
N SER A 113 4.60 -21.97 -18.34
CA SER A 113 4.27 -23.31 -18.81
C SER A 113 2.76 -23.54 -18.79
N ILE A 114 2.28 -24.56 -19.50
CA ILE A 114 0.85 -24.96 -19.48
C ILE A 114 0.43 -25.28 -18.02
N ARG A 115 1.28 -25.95 -17.25
CA ARG A 115 1.03 -26.25 -15.84
C ARG A 115 0.88 -24.97 -15.02
N ASP A 116 1.71 -23.95 -15.25
CA ASP A 116 1.61 -22.67 -14.55
C ASP A 116 0.27 -21.99 -14.83
N ILE A 117 -0.18 -21.99 -16.10
CA ILE A 117 -1.46 -21.43 -16.49
C ILE A 117 -2.62 -22.13 -15.77
N TRP A 118 -2.63 -23.47 -15.73
CA TRP A 118 -3.62 -24.24 -15.00
C TRP A 118 -3.64 -23.91 -13.50
N ASN A 119 -2.49 -23.81 -12.88
CA ASN A 119 -2.39 -23.47 -11.45
C ASN A 119 -2.89 -22.05 -11.16
N ILE A 120 -2.58 -21.08 -12.03
CA ILE A 120 -3.12 -19.72 -11.91
C ILE A 120 -4.63 -19.72 -12.06
N LEU A 121 -5.16 -20.39 -13.10
CA LEU A 121 -6.60 -20.49 -13.32
C LEU A 121 -7.30 -21.15 -12.13
N SER A 122 -6.71 -22.20 -11.57
CA SER A 122 -7.21 -22.83 -10.34
C SER A 122 -7.32 -21.86 -9.19
N LEU A 123 -6.28 -21.05 -8.92
CA LEU A 123 -6.30 -20.02 -7.87
C LEU A 123 -7.32 -18.92 -8.15
N LEU A 124 -7.55 -18.57 -9.42
CA LEU A 124 -8.48 -17.51 -9.81
C LEU A 124 -9.95 -17.96 -9.76
N LEU A 125 -10.25 -19.18 -10.21
CA LEU A 125 -11.62 -19.67 -10.39
C LEU A 125 -12.16 -20.39 -9.16
N PHE A 126 -11.32 -21.14 -8.43
CA PHE A 126 -11.76 -21.89 -7.27
C PHE A 126 -11.40 -21.19 -5.96
N ASN A 127 -12.33 -21.20 -5.00
CA ASN A 127 -12.14 -20.57 -3.69
C ASN A 127 -11.46 -21.48 -2.66
N ASN A 128 -10.86 -22.60 -3.07
CA ASN A 128 -10.31 -23.62 -2.18
C ASN A 128 -9.20 -23.09 -1.24
N HIS A 129 -8.59 -21.96 -1.58
CA HIS A 129 -7.51 -21.36 -0.81
C HIS A 129 -7.87 -20.04 -0.14
N ALA A 130 -9.12 -19.59 -0.21
CA ALA A 130 -9.53 -18.26 0.28
C ALA A 130 -9.23 -18.01 1.77
N ASN A 131 -9.25 -19.06 2.59
CA ASN A 131 -8.98 -19.01 4.02
C ASN A 131 -7.73 -19.83 4.41
N SER A 132 -6.89 -20.20 3.43
CA SER A 132 -5.70 -21.00 3.70
C SER A 132 -4.64 -20.18 4.42
N THR A 133 -4.16 -20.69 5.55
CA THR A 133 -3.04 -20.16 6.34
C THR A 133 -1.69 -20.75 5.91
N ARG A 134 -1.67 -21.62 4.89
CA ARG A 134 -0.44 -22.14 4.30
C ARG A 134 0.43 -20.97 3.82
N LYS A 135 1.74 -21.03 4.03
CA LYS A 135 2.66 -20.01 3.52
C LYS A 135 2.70 -20.00 2.00
N THR A 136 2.54 -18.80 1.42
CA THR A 136 2.50 -18.60 -0.04
C THR A 136 3.74 -19.14 -0.73
N GLY A 137 4.95 -18.87 -0.20
CA GLY A 137 6.20 -19.35 -0.78
C GLY A 137 6.24 -20.87 -0.94
N LEU A 138 5.81 -21.64 0.09
CA LEU A 138 5.76 -23.09 0.01
C LEU A 138 4.83 -23.61 -1.10
N TYR A 139 3.67 -22.95 -1.26
CA TYR A 139 2.75 -23.31 -2.34
C TYR A 139 3.33 -22.99 -3.72
N ILE A 140 3.92 -21.81 -3.87
CA ILE A 140 4.53 -21.36 -5.12
C ILE A 140 5.69 -22.30 -5.53
N ASP A 141 6.52 -22.72 -4.55
CA ASP A 141 7.66 -23.61 -4.83
C ASP A 141 7.25 -25.01 -5.28
N GLU A 142 6.12 -25.51 -4.80
CA GLU A 142 5.60 -26.84 -5.13
C GLU A 142 4.88 -26.85 -6.50
N PHE A 143 4.08 -25.83 -6.79
CA PHE A 143 3.13 -25.87 -7.91
C PHE A 143 3.60 -25.14 -9.16
N PHE A 144 4.52 -24.19 -9.06
CA PHE A 144 4.92 -23.36 -10.21
C PHE A 144 6.32 -23.68 -10.74
N SER A 145 6.51 -23.47 -12.04
CA SER A 145 7.81 -23.69 -12.69
C SER A 145 8.90 -22.78 -12.14
N LYS A 146 10.13 -23.28 -12.08
CA LYS A 146 11.30 -22.51 -11.62
C LYS A 146 11.47 -21.20 -12.40
N LYS A 147 11.19 -21.23 -13.71
CA LYS A 147 11.33 -20.05 -14.58
C LYS A 147 10.34 -18.95 -14.21
N LEU A 148 9.05 -19.28 -14.08
CA LEU A 148 8.00 -18.32 -13.69
C LEU A 148 8.26 -17.78 -12.28
N ARG A 149 8.64 -18.64 -11.35
CA ARG A 149 8.97 -18.25 -9.98
C ARG A 149 10.10 -17.22 -9.96
N LYS A 150 11.21 -17.51 -10.61
CA LYS A 150 12.42 -16.66 -10.63
C LYS A 150 12.20 -15.33 -11.35
N LEU A 151 11.52 -15.35 -12.50
CA LEU A 151 11.41 -14.16 -13.34
C LEU A 151 10.26 -13.25 -12.97
N PHE A 152 9.16 -13.78 -12.44
CA PHE A 152 7.96 -12.98 -12.22
C PHE A 152 7.37 -13.11 -10.81
N ILE A 153 7.00 -14.32 -10.34
CA ILE A 153 6.21 -14.42 -9.10
C ILE A 153 6.97 -13.83 -7.91
N TYR A 154 8.17 -14.34 -7.61
CA TYR A 154 8.95 -13.83 -6.49
C TYR A 154 9.32 -12.36 -6.66
N PRO A 155 9.91 -11.90 -7.78
CA PRO A 155 10.28 -10.50 -7.92
C PRO A 155 9.12 -9.52 -7.83
N PHE A 156 7.96 -9.86 -8.40
CA PHE A 156 6.77 -9.03 -8.33
C PHE A 156 6.17 -9.00 -6.92
N PHE A 157 5.82 -10.17 -6.38
CA PHE A 157 5.12 -10.25 -5.09
C PHE A 157 6.01 -9.93 -3.90
N LYS A 158 7.32 -10.11 -4.00
CA LYS A 158 8.25 -9.63 -2.97
C LYS A 158 8.18 -8.09 -2.83
N GLY A 159 7.99 -7.36 -3.94
CA GLY A 159 7.73 -5.91 -3.90
C GLY A 159 6.37 -5.55 -3.32
N VAL A 160 5.34 -6.37 -3.56
CA VAL A 160 3.98 -6.16 -3.04
C VAL A 160 3.88 -6.44 -1.54
N PHE A 161 4.45 -7.56 -1.08
CA PHE A 161 4.41 -7.97 0.33
C PHE A 161 5.60 -7.46 1.16
N LEU A 162 6.57 -6.82 0.52
CA LEU A 162 7.84 -6.41 1.10
C LEU A 162 8.54 -7.57 1.83
N SER A 163 8.35 -8.80 1.34
CA SER A 163 8.85 -10.05 1.94
C SER A 163 9.55 -10.89 0.90
N LYS A 164 10.81 -11.27 1.17
CA LYS A 164 11.63 -12.06 0.23
C LYS A 164 11.05 -13.45 -0.04
N ASN A 165 10.54 -14.09 1.00
CA ASN A 165 10.14 -15.50 0.97
C ASN A 165 8.63 -15.71 0.84
N LEU A 166 7.85 -14.64 0.62
CA LEU A 166 6.38 -14.67 0.54
C LEU A 166 5.77 -15.44 1.74
N GLU A 167 6.11 -15.01 2.96
CA GLU A 167 5.68 -15.66 4.22
C GLU A 167 4.21 -15.41 4.58
N ASN A 168 3.52 -14.56 3.82
CA ASN A 168 2.10 -14.29 3.99
C ASN A 168 1.23 -15.52 3.70
N ASP A 169 0.00 -15.49 4.19
CA ASP A 169 -0.97 -16.55 3.98
C ASP A 169 -1.38 -16.69 2.51
N LEU A 170 -1.51 -17.91 2.02
CA LEU A 170 -1.96 -18.24 0.66
C LEU A 170 -3.35 -17.67 0.36
N GLY A 171 -4.23 -17.62 1.36
CA GLY A 171 -5.54 -16.98 1.23
C GLY A 171 -5.43 -15.50 0.85
N PHE A 172 -4.55 -14.75 1.51
CA PHE A 172 -4.31 -13.35 1.17
C PHE A 172 -3.66 -13.19 -0.22
N PHE A 173 -2.66 -14.01 -0.54
CA PHE A 173 -2.06 -14.03 -1.89
C PHE A 173 -3.10 -14.28 -2.97
N THR A 174 -3.99 -15.28 -2.78
CA THR A 174 -5.03 -15.61 -3.75
C THR A 174 -6.02 -14.46 -3.97
N LYS A 175 -6.45 -13.80 -2.88
CA LYS A 175 -7.29 -12.59 -2.98
C LYS A 175 -6.61 -11.50 -3.78
N LEU A 176 -5.34 -11.24 -3.50
CA LEU A 176 -4.58 -10.19 -4.16
C LEU A 176 -4.27 -10.53 -5.62
N LEU A 177 -3.95 -11.80 -5.92
CA LEU A 177 -3.80 -12.29 -7.28
C LEU A 177 -5.08 -12.05 -8.11
N LYS A 178 -6.27 -12.33 -7.53
CA LYS A 178 -7.56 -12.02 -8.17
C LYS A 178 -7.72 -10.50 -8.40
N LYS A 179 -7.37 -9.67 -7.41
CA LYS A 179 -7.45 -8.21 -7.54
C LYS A 179 -6.55 -7.69 -8.66
N PHE A 180 -5.31 -8.16 -8.78
CA PHE A 180 -4.40 -7.79 -9.88
C PHE A 180 -4.84 -8.34 -11.23
N SER A 181 -5.41 -9.56 -11.27
CA SER A 181 -5.84 -10.19 -12.53
C SER A 181 -7.07 -9.49 -13.13
N PHE A 182 -8.04 -9.14 -12.29
CA PHE A 182 -9.34 -8.58 -12.72
C PHE A 182 -9.45 -7.06 -12.48
N GLY A 183 -8.42 -6.42 -11.94
CA GLY A 183 -8.36 -4.99 -11.71
C GLY A 183 -7.21 -4.35 -12.45
N ARG A 184 -7.17 -3.02 -12.40
CA ARG A 184 -6.08 -2.22 -12.96
C ARG A 184 -5.37 -1.48 -11.83
N ALA A 185 -4.05 -1.57 -11.80
CA ALA A 185 -3.22 -0.80 -10.90
C ALA A 185 -3.13 0.65 -11.40
N GLY A 186 -3.27 1.58 -10.50
CA GLY A 186 -3.19 3.00 -10.83
C GLY A 186 -2.81 3.83 -9.61
N LEU A 187 -2.82 5.13 -9.79
CA LEU A 187 -2.58 6.12 -8.75
C LEU A 187 -3.45 7.37 -9.00
N PRO A 188 -3.80 8.13 -7.97
CA PRO A 188 -4.45 9.42 -8.16
C PRO A 188 -3.51 10.37 -8.91
N ALA A 189 -4.05 11.16 -9.82
CA ALA A 189 -3.26 12.03 -10.70
C ALA A 189 -2.34 13.00 -9.96
N LYS A 190 -2.71 13.41 -8.74
CA LYS A 190 -1.96 14.36 -7.89
C LYS A 190 -1.33 13.71 -6.66
N GLY A 191 -0.99 12.41 -6.75
CA GLY A 191 -0.34 11.67 -5.67
C GLY A 191 -1.31 10.92 -4.75
N MET A 192 -0.76 9.97 -4.00
CA MET A 192 -1.51 9.10 -3.10
C MET A 192 -2.22 9.86 -1.98
N SER A 193 -1.74 11.06 -1.61
CA SER A 193 -2.40 11.94 -0.61
C SER A 193 -3.83 12.36 -0.99
N GLU A 194 -4.21 12.25 -2.26
CA GLU A 194 -5.58 12.57 -2.69
C GLU A 194 -6.60 11.56 -2.13
N LEU A 195 -6.20 10.32 -1.85
CA LEU A 195 -7.10 9.32 -1.30
C LEU A 195 -7.65 9.70 0.09
N PRO A 196 -6.82 9.95 1.12
CA PRO A 196 -7.33 10.38 2.43
C PRO A 196 -8.09 11.71 2.38
N LYS A 197 -7.64 12.68 1.56
CA LYS A 197 -8.36 13.95 1.37
C LYS A 197 -9.76 13.75 0.79
N THR A 198 -9.88 12.84 -0.19
CA THR A 198 -11.18 12.50 -0.79
C THR A 198 -12.11 11.84 0.21
N ILE A 199 -11.61 10.93 1.06
CA ILE A 199 -12.42 10.32 2.12
C ILE A 199 -12.94 11.37 3.10
N ILE A 200 -12.08 12.28 3.56
CA ILE A 200 -12.43 13.38 4.47
C ILE A 200 -13.52 14.26 3.84
N LYS A 201 -13.32 14.65 2.58
CA LYS A 201 -14.27 15.52 1.86
C LYS A 201 -15.62 14.83 1.68
N ASN A 202 -15.63 13.56 1.23
CA ASN A 202 -16.88 12.83 0.97
C ASN A 202 -17.73 12.61 2.21
N ALA A 203 -17.07 12.39 3.33
CA ALA A 203 -17.70 12.13 4.60
C ALA A 203 -17.83 13.40 5.47
N ASN A 204 -17.48 14.57 4.95
CA ASN A 204 -17.48 15.85 5.68
C ASN A 204 -16.84 15.74 7.07
N LEU A 205 -15.68 15.04 7.16
CA LEU A 205 -15.01 14.79 8.42
C LEU A 205 -14.20 16.02 8.85
N ASN A 206 -14.23 16.31 10.15
CA ASN A 206 -13.36 17.31 10.76
C ASN A 206 -12.19 16.61 11.47
N VAL A 207 -10.95 16.98 11.13
CA VAL A 207 -9.72 16.41 11.69
C VAL A 207 -8.92 17.50 12.39
N SER A 208 -8.64 17.30 13.67
CA SER A 208 -7.75 18.15 14.47
C SER A 208 -6.31 17.67 14.27
N TYR A 209 -5.50 18.48 13.59
CA TYR A 209 -4.10 18.18 13.29
C TYR A 209 -3.15 18.68 14.40
N ASN A 210 -1.91 18.18 14.39
CA ASN A 210 -0.87 18.49 15.39
C ASN A 210 -1.32 18.15 16.82
N MET A 211 -2.07 17.07 16.96
CA MET A 211 -2.61 16.54 18.20
C MET A 211 -1.99 15.17 18.47
N ASN A 212 -0.84 15.16 19.15
CA ASN A 212 -0.15 13.92 19.48
C ASN A 212 -0.65 13.37 20.82
N LEU A 213 -1.17 12.14 20.80
CA LEU A 213 -1.66 11.47 22.00
C LEU A 213 -0.55 11.30 23.02
N GLN A 214 -0.76 11.75 24.24
CA GLN A 214 0.17 11.59 25.36
C GLN A 214 -0.25 10.43 26.26
N THR A 215 -1.47 10.49 26.81
CA THR A 215 -1.99 9.46 27.74
C THR A 215 -3.48 9.24 27.56
N ILE A 216 -3.91 8.04 27.99
CA ILE A 216 -5.33 7.70 28.19
C ILE A 216 -5.46 7.25 29.65
N ASP A 217 -6.31 7.91 30.40
CA ASP A 217 -6.63 7.58 31.80
C ASP A 217 -8.14 7.41 31.94
N GLY A 218 -8.60 6.17 32.06
CA GLY A 218 -10.02 5.86 31.97
C GLY A 218 -10.58 6.33 30.63
N ASN A 219 -11.57 7.20 30.67
CA ASN A 219 -12.23 7.81 29.50
C ASN A 219 -11.60 9.16 29.07
N SER A 220 -10.62 9.65 29.81
CA SER A 220 -9.94 10.93 29.58
C SER A 220 -8.74 10.75 28.64
N VAL A 221 -8.69 11.54 27.56
CA VAL A 221 -7.62 11.53 26.56
C VAL A 221 -6.85 12.84 26.65
N THR A 222 -5.54 12.76 26.90
CA THR A 222 -4.64 13.92 27.01
C THR A 222 -3.65 13.95 25.85
N PHE A 223 -3.48 15.12 25.27
CA PHE A 223 -2.53 15.39 24.16
C PHE A 223 -1.32 16.18 24.67
N ASP A 224 -0.21 16.13 23.92
CA ASP A 224 1.07 16.75 24.28
C ASP A 224 1.02 18.29 24.41
N ASN A 225 0.01 18.94 23.81
CA ASN A 225 -0.26 20.37 23.92
C ASN A 225 -1.07 20.73 25.20
N GLY A 226 -1.34 19.75 26.06
CA GLY A 226 -2.13 19.92 27.30
C GLY A 226 -3.63 19.87 27.13
N TYR A 227 -4.15 19.70 25.91
CA TYR A 227 -5.59 19.50 25.70
C TYR A 227 -6.02 18.15 26.25
N THR A 228 -7.07 18.15 27.06
CA THR A 228 -7.67 16.96 27.68
C THR A 228 -9.17 16.97 27.49
N GLU A 229 -9.75 15.82 27.13
CA GLU A 229 -11.20 15.66 26.97
C GLU A 229 -11.65 14.22 27.24
N ASP A 230 -12.86 14.06 27.77
CA ASP A 230 -13.49 12.77 28.07
C ASP A 230 -14.36 12.27 26.92
N PHE A 231 -14.27 10.95 26.66
CA PHE A 231 -14.98 10.28 25.56
C PHE A 231 -15.69 9.00 26.03
N ASP A 232 -16.84 8.70 25.43
CA ASP A 232 -17.57 7.46 25.68
C ASP A 232 -16.90 6.24 25.02
N LYS A 233 -16.22 6.45 23.89
CA LYS A 233 -15.45 5.43 23.17
C LYS A 233 -14.19 6.05 22.58
N ILE A 234 -13.10 5.29 22.60
CA ILE A 234 -11.79 5.70 22.09
C ILE A 234 -11.34 4.66 21.05
N ILE A 235 -11.00 5.12 19.85
CA ILE A 235 -10.50 4.28 18.78
C ILE A 235 -9.02 4.59 18.54
N LEU A 236 -8.15 3.60 18.73
CA LEU A 236 -6.73 3.70 18.41
C LEU A 236 -6.50 3.20 16.97
N ALA A 237 -6.48 4.14 16.02
CA ALA A 237 -6.22 3.91 14.59
C ALA A 237 -4.78 4.28 14.22
N ILE A 238 -3.84 3.96 15.10
CA ILE A 238 -2.41 4.29 14.99
C ILE A 238 -1.56 3.03 14.77
N PRO A 239 -0.30 3.16 14.33
CA PRO A 239 0.59 2.00 14.17
C PRO A 239 0.85 1.26 15.49
N LEU A 240 1.04 -0.07 15.40
CA LEU A 240 1.26 -0.93 16.58
C LEU A 240 2.35 -0.44 17.52
N HIS A 241 3.47 0.09 16.98
CA HIS A 241 4.56 0.60 17.80
C HIS A 241 4.20 1.88 18.58
N GLU A 242 3.18 2.61 18.12
CA GLU A 242 2.63 3.74 18.88
C GLU A 242 1.60 3.25 19.90
N ILE A 243 0.81 2.22 19.59
CA ILE A 243 -0.11 1.58 20.55
C ILE A 243 0.66 1.10 21.78
N ASN A 244 1.79 0.41 21.60
CA ASN A 244 2.64 -0.04 22.71
C ASN A 244 3.17 1.08 23.61
N LYS A 245 3.29 2.32 23.09
CA LYS A 245 3.74 3.45 23.90
C LYS A 245 2.65 4.05 24.77
N VAL A 246 1.41 3.98 24.34
CA VAL A 246 0.26 4.64 24.99
C VAL A 246 -0.65 3.67 25.72
N THR A 247 -0.36 2.37 25.61
CA THR A 247 -1.03 1.28 26.32
C THR A 247 -0.01 0.38 26.98
N ASN A 248 -0.43 -0.43 27.97
CA ASN A 248 0.42 -1.43 28.58
C ASN A 248 0.48 -2.76 27.77
N LEU A 249 0.06 -2.74 26.52
CA LEU A 249 0.08 -3.89 25.63
C LEU A 249 1.50 -4.10 25.09
N ASN A 250 2.11 -5.25 25.42
CA ASN A 250 3.41 -5.64 24.87
C ASN A 250 3.23 -6.44 23.58
N ILE A 251 2.82 -5.76 22.51
CA ILE A 251 2.61 -6.40 21.20
C ILE A 251 3.96 -6.62 20.55
N ASP A 252 4.22 -7.84 20.10
CA ASP A 252 5.42 -8.15 19.32
C ASP A 252 5.35 -7.51 17.93
N LEU A 253 6.35 -6.69 17.61
CA LEU A 253 6.31 -5.81 16.45
C LEU A 253 7.06 -6.43 15.27
N HIS A 254 6.34 -6.91 14.29
CA HIS A 254 6.90 -7.38 13.04
C HIS A 254 6.45 -6.50 11.87
N TYR A 255 7.40 -5.74 11.32
CA TYR A 255 7.20 -4.92 10.13
C TYR A 255 8.21 -5.25 9.05
N ASN A 256 7.75 -5.27 7.82
CA ASN A 256 8.61 -5.21 6.66
C ASN A 256 8.95 -3.75 6.37
N SER A 257 10.18 -3.52 5.93
CA SER A 257 10.68 -2.18 5.56
C SER A 257 10.75 -2.01 4.05
N ASN A 258 10.82 -0.77 3.61
CA ASN A 258 11.03 -0.42 2.21
C ASN A 258 11.90 0.84 2.10
N THR A 259 12.75 0.90 1.07
CA THR A 259 13.41 2.13 0.66
C THR A 259 12.94 2.48 -0.75
N THR A 260 12.52 3.72 -0.94
CA THR A 260 12.12 4.25 -2.25
C THR A 260 12.93 5.51 -2.56
N CYS A 261 13.63 5.51 -3.70
CA CYS A 261 14.36 6.67 -4.19
C CYS A 261 13.68 7.23 -5.43
N TYR A 262 13.55 8.54 -5.48
CA TYR A 262 13.03 9.26 -6.63
C TYR A 262 14.18 9.86 -7.41
N PHE A 263 14.24 9.54 -8.69
CA PHE A 263 15.17 10.13 -9.65
C PHE A 263 14.43 10.89 -10.74
N SER A 264 15.03 11.94 -11.23
CA SER A 264 14.54 12.69 -12.38
C SER A 264 15.59 12.70 -13.49
N SER A 265 15.12 12.66 -14.74
CA SER A 265 15.97 12.76 -15.94
C SER A 265 15.20 13.32 -17.12
N THR A 266 15.89 14.02 -18.03
CA THR A 266 15.35 14.39 -19.34
C THR A 266 15.12 13.18 -20.26
N LYS A 267 15.73 12.04 -19.94
CA LYS A 267 15.58 10.79 -20.69
C LYS A 267 14.33 10.04 -20.23
N ASN A 268 13.46 9.71 -21.19
CA ASN A 268 12.27 8.89 -20.97
C ASN A 268 12.45 7.54 -21.65
N ILE A 269 12.71 6.48 -20.87
CA ILE A 269 13.03 5.15 -21.38
C ILE A 269 12.02 4.07 -20.99
N LEU A 270 11.10 4.38 -20.08
CA LEU A 270 10.06 3.46 -19.64
C LEU A 270 8.70 3.95 -20.13
N GLY A 271 7.81 3.00 -20.48
CA GLY A 271 6.40 3.27 -20.72
C GLY A 271 5.62 3.49 -19.41
N LYS A 272 4.35 3.09 -19.41
CA LYS A 272 3.49 3.07 -18.22
C LYS A 272 3.54 1.74 -17.47
N SER A 273 4.48 0.86 -17.80
CA SER A 273 4.64 -0.43 -17.15
C SER A 273 5.55 -0.35 -15.93
N ILE A 274 5.37 -1.28 -15.00
CA ILE A 274 6.30 -1.51 -13.90
C ILE A 274 7.44 -2.38 -14.45
N LEU A 275 8.67 -1.90 -14.35
CA LEU A 275 9.86 -2.69 -14.63
C LEU A 275 10.25 -3.46 -13.36
N ILE A 276 10.17 -4.78 -13.42
CA ILE A 276 10.58 -5.70 -12.36
C ILE A 276 12.04 -6.10 -12.59
N VAL A 277 12.83 -6.10 -11.51
CA VAL A 277 14.25 -6.49 -11.55
C VAL A 277 14.41 -7.81 -10.79
N PRO A 278 14.44 -8.96 -11.50
CA PRO A 278 14.55 -10.28 -10.87
C PRO A 278 15.98 -10.66 -10.49
N ASP A 279 16.98 -9.92 -11.00
CA ASP A 279 18.39 -10.19 -10.80
C ASP A 279 18.79 -9.82 -9.36
N GLU A 280 19.33 -10.80 -8.62
CA GLU A 280 19.74 -10.66 -7.23
C GLU A 280 21.04 -9.86 -7.04
N ASP A 281 21.76 -9.58 -8.12
CA ASP A 281 22.94 -8.70 -8.12
C ASP A 281 22.57 -7.23 -7.93
N PHE A 282 21.26 -6.90 -8.02
CA PHE A 282 20.73 -5.56 -7.75
C PHE A 282 19.93 -5.54 -6.44
N GLU A 283 20.05 -4.43 -5.71
CA GLU A 283 19.13 -4.15 -4.59
C GLU A 283 17.78 -3.63 -5.10
N ILE A 284 17.78 -2.98 -6.27
CA ILE A 284 16.56 -2.49 -6.91
C ILE A 284 15.63 -3.67 -7.23
N ASN A 285 14.39 -3.59 -6.73
CA ASN A 285 13.35 -4.56 -7.00
C ASN A 285 12.44 -4.15 -8.16
N SER A 286 12.16 -2.86 -8.28
CA SER A 286 11.29 -2.34 -9.34
C SER A 286 11.56 -0.86 -9.63
N ILE A 287 11.27 -0.47 -10.88
CA ILE A 287 11.36 0.91 -11.37
C ILE A 287 10.06 1.26 -12.09
N GLN A 288 9.56 2.47 -11.87
CA GLN A 288 8.38 3.01 -12.53
C GLN A 288 8.65 4.46 -12.96
N CYS A 289 8.18 4.84 -14.15
CA CYS A 289 8.14 6.25 -14.58
C CYS A 289 6.76 6.83 -14.24
N LEU A 290 6.67 7.53 -13.11
CA LEU A 290 5.38 8.02 -12.61
C LEU A 290 4.81 9.15 -13.45
N SER A 291 5.66 10.01 -14.01
CA SER A 291 5.23 11.08 -14.92
C SER A 291 4.61 10.55 -16.22
N ASN A 292 4.97 9.34 -16.66
CA ASN A 292 4.30 8.67 -17.79
C ASN A 292 2.91 8.18 -17.42
N VAL A 293 2.68 7.76 -16.17
CA VAL A 293 1.37 7.32 -15.70
C VAL A 293 0.48 8.54 -15.47
N SER A 294 0.99 9.55 -14.78
CA SER A 294 0.32 10.84 -14.60
C SER A 294 1.31 12.00 -14.81
N PRO A 295 1.08 12.84 -15.83
CA PRO A 295 1.92 14.02 -16.05
C PRO A 295 1.97 14.99 -14.87
N LYS A 296 0.97 14.96 -13.98
CA LYS A 296 0.94 15.82 -12.76
C LYS A 296 1.97 15.46 -11.70
N TYR A 297 2.68 14.33 -11.84
CA TYR A 297 3.79 13.97 -10.95
C TYR A 297 5.08 14.74 -11.22
N SER A 298 5.17 15.41 -12.39
CA SER A 298 6.27 16.31 -12.75
C SER A 298 5.68 17.58 -13.34
N ASN A 299 6.03 18.74 -12.80
CA ASN A 299 5.59 20.04 -13.31
C ASN A 299 6.58 20.62 -14.35
N ASN A 300 7.59 19.86 -14.71
CA ASN A 300 8.55 20.17 -15.77
C ASN A 300 8.60 19.02 -16.79
N ASP A 301 9.38 19.17 -17.85
CA ASP A 301 9.48 18.18 -18.93
C ASP A 301 10.32 16.93 -18.59
N ASN A 302 10.84 16.83 -17.35
CA ASN A 302 11.64 15.70 -16.93
C ASN A 302 10.76 14.52 -16.50
N SER A 303 11.24 13.33 -16.81
CA SER A 303 10.67 12.07 -16.32
C SER A 303 10.97 11.89 -14.85
N LEU A 304 9.96 11.55 -14.04
CA LEU A 304 10.11 11.17 -12.63
C LEU A 304 10.06 9.66 -12.49
N TYR A 305 11.14 9.08 -11.99
CA TYR A 305 11.27 7.65 -11.74
C TYR A 305 11.17 7.37 -10.25
N SER A 306 10.35 6.40 -9.88
CA SER A 306 10.32 5.79 -8.55
C SER A 306 11.08 4.47 -8.59
N VAL A 307 12.04 4.31 -7.70
CA VAL A 307 12.93 3.13 -7.60
C VAL A 307 12.77 2.53 -6.22
N SER A 308 12.35 1.27 -6.15
CA SER A 308 12.05 0.60 -4.88
C SER A 308 12.98 -0.57 -4.59
N THR A 309 13.35 -0.72 -3.31
CA THR A 309 14.12 -1.84 -2.80
C THR A 309 13.62 -2.29 -1.43
N LEU A 310 13.77 -3.58 -1.13
CA LEU A 310 13.46 -4.14 0.20
C LEU A 310 14.59 -3.93 1.22
N LYS A 311 15.72 -3.38 0.80
CA LYS A 311 16.83 -3.08 1.71
C LYS A 311 16.51 -1.80 2.50
N PRO A 312 16.47 -1.85 3.85
CA PRO A 312 16.00 -0.72 4.64
C PRO A 312 16.94 0.49 4.61
N ASN A 313 18.23 0.30 4.37
CA ASN A 313 19.25 1.33 4.47
C ASN A 313 20.05 1.49 3.16
N SER A 314 19.43 1.26 2.00
CA SER A 314 20.09 1.52 0.73
C SER A 314 20.40 3.00 0.56
N SER A 315 21.62 3.30 0.11
CA SER A 315 22.01 4.68 -0.16
C SER A 315 21.56 5.14 -1.54
N LYS A 316 21.34 6.44 -1.67
CA LYS A 316 20.97 7.05 -2.96
C LYS A 316 22.04 6.85 -4.02
N GLU A 317 23.32 6.86 -3.64
CA GLU A 317 24.47 6.66 -4.53
C GLU A 317 24.47 5.25 -5.11
N LYS A 318 24.23 4.24 -4.27
CA LYS A 318 24.13 2.84 -4.72
C LYS A 318 22.95 2.65 -5.66
N LEU A 319 21.77 3.12 -5.27
CA LEU A 319 20.57 3.02 -6.10
C LEU A 319 20.74 3.78 -7.43
N LYS A 320 21.43 4.93 -7.44
CA LYS A 320 21.72 5.69 -8.67
C LYS A 320 22.64 4.91 -9.62
N LYS A 321 23.68 4.26 -9.10
CA LYS A 321 24.58 3.39 -9.90
C LYS A 321 23.83 2.19 -10.49
N GLU A 322 22.98 1.55 -9.70
CA GLU A 322 22.18 0.42 -10.17
C GLU A 322 21.14 0.87 -11.19
N PHE A 323 20.48 2.01 -10.96
CA PHE A 323 19.55 2.61 -11.90
C PHE A 323 20.21 2.88 -13.26
N GLU A 324 21.42 3.45 -13.29
CA GLU A 324 22.21 3.59 -14.54
C GLU A 324 22.46 2.24 -15.22
N ARG A 325 22.88 1.22 -14.48
CA ARG A 325 23.17 -0.12 -15.04
C ARG A 325 21.93 -0.78 -15.64
N ILE A 326 20.77 -0.56 -15.03
CA ILE A 326 19.49 -1.15 -15.48
C ILE A 326 18.91 -0.37 -16.65
N THR A 327 19.00 0.95 -16.62
CA THR A 327 18.30 1.84 -17.56
C THR A 327 19.19 2.34 -18.71
N GLY A 328 20.49 2.32 -18.53
CA GLY A 328 21.45 2.94 -19.46
C GLY A 328 21.49 4.47 -19.39
N ILE A 329 20.69 5.11 -18.51
CA ILE A 329 20.76 6.56 -18.31
C ILE A 329 22.02 6.87 -17.50
N LYS A 330 22.91 7.70 -18.03
CA LYS A 330 24.16 8.07 -17.35
C LYS A 330 23.88 8.82 -16.06
N GLN A 331 24.71 8.62 -15.03
CA GLN A 331 24.55 9.29 -13.73
C GLN A 331 24.56 10.82 -13.84
N THR A 332 25.26 11.37 -14.85
CA THR A 332 25.27 12.81 -15.16
C THR A 332 23.89 13.36 -15.55
N ASP A 333 23.03 12.50 -16.13
CA ASP A 333 21.69 12.84 -16.60
C ASP A 333 20.62 12.50 -15.55
N ILE A 334 21.01 12.10 -14.34
CA ILE A 334 20.12 11.69 -13.26
C ILE A 334 20.26 12.67 -12.09
N SER A 335 19.17 13.32 -11.73
CA SER A 335 19.04 14.09 -10.48
C SER A 335 18.35 13.26 -9.42
N THR A 336 18.89 13.24 -8.20
CA THR A 336 18.23 12.60 -7.06
C THR A 336 17.28 13.59 -6.41
N ILE A 337 15.99 13.27 -6.37
CA ILE A 337 14.94 14.14 -5.85
C ILE A 337 14.71 13.85 -4.37
N LYS A 338 14.41 12.60 -4.01
CA LYS A 338 14.08 12.22 -2.63
C LYS A 338 14.43 10.77 -2.35
N LEU A 339 14.85 10.49 -1.13
CA LEU A 339 15.01 9.14 -0.59
C LEU A 339 14.12 8.96 0.63
N TYR A 340 13.27 7.94 0.61
CA TYR A 340 12.46 7.51 1.77
C TYR A 340 12.96 6.17 2.27
N GLN A 341 13.29 6.10 3.55
CA GLN A 341 13.61 4.86 4.27
C GLN A 341 12.50 4.57 5.26
N ILE A 342 11.63 3.64 4.93
CA ILE A 342 10.40 3.38 5.66
C ILE A 342 10.58 2.12 6.49
N LYS A 343 10.92 2.28 7.77
CA LYS A 343 11.16 1.19 8.70
C LYS A 343 9.89 0.37 8.97
N TYR A 344 8.75 1.03 9.13
CA TYR A 344 7.46 0.43 9.44
C TYR A 344 6.52 0.51 8.23
N ALA A 345 6.95 -0.04 7.08
CA ALA A 345 6.23 0.10 5.83
C ALA A 345 4.98 -0.78 5.79
N LEU A 346 5.10 -2.06 6.10
CA LEU A 346 4.00 -3.02 6.06
C LEU A 346 4.05 -3.92 7.29
N PRO A 347 2.99 -3.94 8.14
CA PRO A 347 2.96 -4.84 9.28
C PRO A 347 2.81 -6.29 8.82
N LYS A 348 3.38 -7.23 9.57
CA LYS A 348 2.90 -8.61 9.52
C LYS A 348 1.56 -8.67 10.23
N LYS A 349 0.61 -9.46 9.70
CA LYS A 349 -0.67 -9.66 10.36
C LYS A 349 -0.41 -10.26 11.75
N ILE A 350 -0.98 -9.64 12.77
CA ILE A 350 -0.99 -10.19 14.13
C ILE A 350 -2.36 -10.78 14.44
N GLU A 351 -2.42 -11.61 15.49
CA GLU A 351 -3.69 -12.01 16.09
C GLU A 351 -4.40 -10.77 16.66
N SER A 352 -5.72 -10.81 16.73
CA SER A 352 -6.53 -9.67 17.13
C SER A 352 -6.15 -9.17 18.53
N ILE A 353 -5.96 -7.87 18.68
CA ILE A 353 -6.02 -7.21 19.99
C ILE A 353 -7.49 -7.16 20.39
N GLU A 354 -7.79 -7.62 21.60
CA GLU A 354 -9.15 -7.57 22.12
C GLU A 354 -9.57 -6.12 22.39
N ASN A 355 -10.73 -5.74 21.90
CA ASN A 355 -11.38 -4.49 22.24
C ASN A 355 -11.94 -4.55 23.66
N SER A 356 -11.91 -3.42 24.35
CA SER A 356 -12.63 -3.25 25.61
C SER A 356 -13.99 -2.57 25.38
N GLN A 357 -14.75 -2.38 26.43
CA GLN A 357 -15.98 -1.57 26.32
C GLN A 357 -15.68 -0.10 25.97
N LEU A 358 -14.48 0.39 26.29
CA LEU A 358 -14.08 1.77 26.07
C LEU A 358 -13.13 1.93 24.88
N ILE A 359 -12.11 1.09 24.75
CA ILE A 359 -11.03 1.23 23.78
C ILE A 359 -11.17 0.20 22.67
N TYR A 360 -11.15 0.67 21.44
CA TYR A 360 -11.20 -0.12 20.19
C TYR A 360 -9.94 0.10 19.38
N PHE A 361 -9.56 -0.92 18.64
CA PHE A 361 -8.36 -0.89 17.81
C PHE A 361 -8.71 -1.12 16.34
N CYS A 362 -8.07 -0.37 15.44
CA CYS A 362 -8.14 -0.65 14.01
C CYS A 362 -6.82 -0.30 13.32
N GLY A 363 -6.47 -1.11 12.33
CA GLY A 363 -5.24 -1.00 11.54
C GLY A 363 -5.14 -2.13 10.52
N ASP A 364 -4.33 -1.95 9.50
CA ASP A 364 -4.06 -2.98 8.48
C ASP A 364 -3.42 -4.26 9.05
N TRP A 365 -2.82 -4.17 10.21
CA TRP A 365 -2.26 -5.30 10.96
C TRP A 365 -3.33 -6.29 11.47
N SER A 366 -4.56 -5.85 11.67
CA SER A 366 -5.67 -6.70 12.15
C SER A 366 -6.40 -7.44 11.02
N GLN A 367 -6.17 -7.04 9.79
CA GLN A 367 -6.75 -7.62 8.58
C GLN A 367 -5.65 -8.07 7.62
N GLU A 368 -5.83 -7.92 6.32
CA GLU A 368 -4.76 -8.06 5.35
C GLU A 368 -3.91 -6.77 5.30
N PRO A 369 -2.57 -6.86 5.40
CA PRO A 369 -1.69 -5.68 5.33
C PRO A 369 -1.76 -5.00 3.96
N SER A 370 -2.70 -4.11 3.78
CA SER A 370 -3.01 -3.43 2.52
C SER A 370 -3.88 -2.20 2.74
N ILE A 371 -4.00 -1.35 1.71
CA ILE A 371 -4.95 -0.22 1.70
C ILE A 371 -6.38 -0.70 1.95
N ASP A 372 -6.82 -1.74 1.24
CA ASP A 372 -8.17 -2.31 1.39
C ASP A 372 -8.38 -2.91 2.79
N GLY A 373 -7.37 -3.59 3.34
CA GLY A 373 -7.40 -4.14 4.70
C GLY A 373 -7.44 -3.07 5.78
N ALA A 374 -6.72 -1.97 5.60
CA ALA A 374 -6.78 -0.81 6.51
C ALA A 374 -8.21 -0.23 6.55
N LEU A 375 -8.80 0.01 5.39
CA LEU A 375 -10.18 0.52 5.29
C LEU A 375 -11.20 -0.46 5.88
N LYS A 376 -11.05 -1.77 5.60
CA LYS A 376 -11.89 -2.82 6.15
C LYS A 376 -11.83 -2.87 7.67
N SER A 377 -10.64 -2.73 8.25
CA SER A 377 -10.48 -2.75 9.71
C SER A 377 -11.24 -1.59 10.38
N GLY A 378 -11.18 -0.37 9.81
CA GLY A 378 -11.93 0.77 10.28
C GLY A 378 -13.45 0.55 10.21
N ARG A 379 -13.94 0.00 9.09
CA ARG A 379 -15.37 -0.37 8.97
C ARG A 379 -15.82 -1.39 10.00
N LEU A 380 -14.99 -2.41 10.28
CA LEU A 380 -15.34 -3.43 11.27
C LEU A 380 -15.37 -2.86 12.68
N ALA A 381 -14.40 -2.00 13.05
CA ALA A 381 -14.41 -1.30 14.33
C ALA A 381 -15.66 -0.41 14.49
N ALA A 382 -16.02 0.34 13.45
CA ALA A 382 -17.24 1.15 13.46
C ALA A 382 -18.50 0.29 13.68
N LYS A 383 -18.61 -0.85 12.96
CA LYS A 383 -19.75 -1.77 13.12
C LYS A 383 -19.88 -2.30 14.56
N GLU A 384 -18.76 -2.68 15.17
CA GLU A 384 -18.73 -3.17 16.55
C GLU A 384 -19.16 -2.09 17.54
N ILE A 385 -18.66 -0.85 17.38
CA ILE A 385 -19.04 0.29 18.21
C ILE A 385 -20.54 0.59 18.10
N ILE A 386 -21.09 0.58 16.88
CA ILE A 386 -22.51 0.78 16.64
C ILE A 386 -23.33 -0.28 17.37
N ASN A 387 -22.95 -1.55 17.25
CA ASN A 387 -23.63 -2.64 17.95
C ASN A 387 -23.60 -2.45 19.47
N ASN A 388 -22.44 -2.05 20.03
CA ASN A 388 -22.27 -1.88 21.49
C ASN A 388 -22.92 -0.61 22.06
N ILE A 389 -23.31 0.36 21.21
CA ILE A 389 -23.98 1.58 21.65
C ILE A 389 -25.49 1.48 21.52
N PHE A 390 -26.01 0.82 20.48
CA PHE A 390 -27.40 0.84 20.08
C PHE A 390 -28.13 -0.51 20.25
N HIS A 391 -27.42 -1.56 20.62
CA HIS A 391 -27.94 -2.92 20.90
C HIS A 391 -27.41 -3.46 22.22
#